data_41597d866a626e2a6d4659470b8cdb77
#
_entry.id   41597d866a626e2a6d4659470b8cdb77
#
_cell.length_a   1.000
_cell.length_b   1.000
_cell.length_c   1.000
_cell.angle_alpha   90.00
_cell.angle_beta   90.00
_cell.angle_gamma   90.00
#
_symmetry.space_group_name_H-M   'P 1'
#
loop_
_entity.id
_entity.type
_entity.pdbx_description
1 polymer ?
#
loop_
_entity_poly.entity_id
_entity_poly.type
_entity_poly.pdbx_seq_one_letter_code
_entity_poly.pdbx_strand_id
1 'polypeptide(L)'
;MSLGLGDKLSQLELQTNFDEQSKDEISQFARTVLQDYSLQKKVPITVNIFEATVGLVGNSEVTRTAVYNMLLQMAMFHSYLDVNFINLVQEQRYEKDWSEWRFLPHFNMQERNIRGFVHDARSRDAVLNSLYRIIQKRSQIKREMGEKDARFKPHYVLTIMDDSHLLGHSLNEYLAKDLTELGVTVIWVKEARRLLPETITTLIEYKNQNLGQIINDEGSYSAQTFIPYPLLDCYEDSIRTLANLKHMEVEKNTIPKSVTFLELYQVREVEELQVASRWSKADTFKTLAVPLGLRGKDDQVELNLHERAHGPHGLVAGTTGSGKSEILQSYILSMAVNFSPEDVGFLTIDFKGGGMANLFKDLPHMLGSITNLDGAASARALASIKAELQKRQRLFNQFGVNHINGYTKLYKEGQQATDKSGYPDKPLPHLFLISDEFAELKEHEPEFMTELVSTARIGRSLGVHLILATQKPSGVVNDQIWSNSRFKLALKVSDESDSNEIIKTPDAASIIEPGRAYLQVGNNEIYELFQSAWSGAQYAPQTEGVQEVVDERIWLINDLGQYELLSDDLSKDENYTADQTEEITELSAVVNYIARVSKTVPLNLPDKPWLEPLELSLIHISEPTRLGMI
;
A
#
# COMPACT_ATOMS: atom_id res chain seq x y z
N MET A 1 18.18 25.25 -10.28
CA MET A 1 18.21 25.73 -8.89
C MET A 1 19.36 26.72 -8.74
N SER A 2 19.14 27.85 -8.09
CA SER A 2 20.18 28.89 -7.88
C SER A 2 20.83 28.73 -6.51
N LEU A 3 22.16 28.82 -6.47
CA LEU A 3 22.96 28.65 -5.25
C LEU A 3 23.40 29.98 -4.64
N GLY A 4 23.52 31.02 -5.45
CA GLY A 4 24.02 32.33 -5.05
C GLY A 4 24.32 33.19 -6.25
N LEU A 5 25.00 34.30 -6.05
CA LEU A 5 25.41 35.24 -7.07
C LEU A 5 26.91 35.08 -7.39
N GLY A 6 27.24 35.05 -8.66
CA GLY A 6 28.62 34.95 -9.11
C GLY A 6 28.81 35.53 -10.50
N ASP A 7 30.04 35.45 -10.98
CA ASP A 7 30.35 35.90 -12.32
C ASP A 7 30.38 34.68 -13.26
N LYS A 8 29.74 34.79 -14.42
CA LYS A 8 29.62 33.67 -15.38
C LYS A 8 30.02 34.17 -16.77
N LEU A 9 30.73 33.33 -17.52
CA LEU A 9 31.01 33.61 -18.93
C LEU A 9 29.69 33.77 -19.70
N SER A 10 29.65 34.77 -20.55
CA SER A 10 28.48 35.03 -21.43
C SER A 10 28.31 33.84 -22.38
N GLN A 11 27.09 33.43 -22.59
CA GLN A 11 26.74 32.45 -23.64
C GLN A 11 26.53 33.10 -25.01
N LEU A 12 26.55 34.46 -25.06
CA LEU A 12 26.45 35.18 -26.31
C LEU A 12 27.78 35.16 -27.02
N GLU A 13 27.83 34.59 -28.20
CA GLU A 13 28.97 34.65 -29.11
C GLU A 13 28.92 36.03 -29.81
N LEU A 14 29.78 36.96 -29.37
CA LEU A 14 29.93 38.26 -30.04
C LEU A 14 30.86 38.07 -31.24
N GLN A 15 30.31 38.04 -32.43
CA GLN A 15 31.08 38.01 -33.68
C GLN A 15 31.48 39.41 -34.09
N THR A 16 32.75 39.63 -34.24
CA THR A 16 33.29 40.91 -34.67
C THR A 16 34.26 40.70 -35.83
N ASN A 17 34.19 41.58 -36.84
CA ASN A 17 35.08 41.57 -38.01
C ASN A 17 36.13 42.66 -37.90
N PHE A 18 36.91 42.71 -36.81
CA PHE A 18 38.01 43.62 -36.67
C PHE A 18 39.35 42.83 -36.59
N ASP A 19 40.43 43.47 -37.02
CA ASP A 19 41.77 42.89 -36.89
C ASP A 19 42.23 42.93 -35.43
N GLU A 20 42.43 41.77 -34.85
CA GLU A 20 42.88 41.62 -33.46
C GLU A 20 44.24 42.29 -33.16
N GLN A 21 45.06 42.50 -34.15
CA GLN A 21 46.39 43.16 -34.02
C GLN A 21 46.33 44.68 -34.29
N SER A 22 45.25 45.21 -34.80
CA SER A 22 45.11 46.63 -35.07
C SER A 22 45.13 47.48 -33.80
N LYS A 23 45.81 48.61 -33.87
CA LYS A 23 45.90 49.60 -32.76
C LYS A 23 45.00 50.78 -32.93
N ASP A 24 44.11 50.79 -33.93
CA ASP A 24 43.17 51.87 -34.12
C ASP A 24 42.15 51.96 -32.98
N GLU A 25 41.52 53.15 -32.82
CA GLU A 25 40.59 53.42 -31.73
C GLU A 25 39.34 52.54 -31.79
N ILE A 26 38.88 52.17 -32.99
CA ILE A 26 37.69 51.36 -33.19
C ILE A 26 37.95 49.94 -32.74
N SER A 27 39.08 49.34 -33.12
CA SER A 27 39.52 48.01 -32.70
C SER A 27 39.80 47.96 -31.20
N GLN A 28 40.30 49.03 -30.59
CA GLN A 28 40.46 49.12 -29.13
C GLN A 28 39.13 49.16 -28.42
N PHE A 29 38.19 49.96 -28.91
CA PHE A 29 36.83 50.06 -28.38
C PHE A 29 36.12 48.68 -28.49
N ALA A 30 36.18 48.05 -29.66
CA ALA A 30 35.60 46.73 -29.87
C ALA A 30 36.14 45.66 -28.87
N ARG A 31 37.47 45.68 -28.61
CA ARG A 31 38.07 44.79 -27.58
C ARG A 31 37.55 45.10 -26.17
N THR A 32 37.39 46.37 -25.82
CA THR A 32 36.84 46.76 -24.52
C THR A 32 35.39 46.24 -24.38
N VAL A 33 34.58 46.42 -25.42
CA VAL A 33 33.21 45.94 -25.48
C VAL A 33 33.19 44.40 -25.35
N LEU A 34 34.02 43.67 -26.08
CA LEU A 34 34.12 42.22 -25.97
C LEU A 34 34.50 41.76 -24.55
N GLN A 35 35.46 42.45 -23.91
CA GLN A 35 35.86 42.15 -22.54
C GLN A 35 34.74 42.45 -21.54
N ASP A 36 34.03 43.58 -21.69
CA ASP A 36 32.95 43.99 -20.78
C ASP A 36 31.76 43.05 -20.88
N TYR A 37 31.45 42.52 -22.06
CA TYR A 37 30.29 41.64 -22.27
C TYR A 37 30.65 40.15 -22.29
N SER A 38 31.93 39.77 -22.22
CA SER A 38 32.37 38.38 -22.12
C SER A 38 32.07 37.75 -20.75
N LEU A 39 31.94 38.60 -19.73
CA LEU A 39 31.65 38.18 -18.36
C LEU A 39 30.39 38.84 -17.80
N GLN A 40 29.40 38.04 -17.51
CA GLN A 40 28.18 38.50 -16.80
C GLN A 40 28.46 38.52 -15.29
N LYS A 41 28.45 39.69 -14.69
CA LYS A 41 28.74 39.89 -13.26
C LYS A 41 27.48 39.78 -12.39
N LYS A 42 27.62 39.20 -11.20
CA LYS A 42 26.57 39.10 -10.19
C LYS A 42 25.27 38.43 -10.71
N VAL A 43 25.40 37.42 -11.52
CA VAL A 43 24.26 36.65 -12.03
C VAL A 43 24.01 35.43 -11.14
N PRO A 44 22.78 34.89 -11.10
CA PRO A 44 22.49 33.64 -10.39
C PRO A 44 23.32 32.47 -10.94
N ILE A 45 24.07 31.82 -10.07
CA ILE A 45 24.78 30.58 -10.39
C ILE A 45 23.87 29.41 -10.13
N THR A 46 23.58 28.64 -11.18
CA THR A 46 22.54 27.62 -11.17
C THR A 46 23.11 26.23 -11.42
N VAL A 47 22.45 25.22 -10.82
CA VAL A 47 22.73 23.79 -11.03
C VAL A 47 21.42 23.09 -11.40
N ASN A 48 21.50 22.16 -12.37
CA ASN A 48 20.39 21.27 -12.67
C ASN A 48 20.47 20.05 -11.75
N ILE A 49 19.68 20.07 -10.67
CA ILE A 49 19.70 18.99 -9.67
C ILE A 49 18.93 17.75 -10.10
N PHE A 50 18.04 17.86 -11.08
CA PHE A 50 17.24 16.72 -11.55
C PHE A 50 18.02 15.75 -12.46
N GLU A 51 19.20 16.17 -12.90
CA GLU A 51 20.12 15.37 -13.74
C GLU A 51 21.44 15.09 -13.05
N ALA A 52 21.53 15.27 -11.73
CA ALA A 52 22.77 15.15 -10.99
C ALA A 52 22.61 14.44 -9.65
N THR A 53 23.63 13.69 -9.26
CA THR A 53 23.86 13.30 -7.87
C THR A 53 24.74 14.37 -7.22
N VAL A 54 24.22 15.06 -6.21
CA VAL A 54 24.83 16.27 -5.66
C VAL A 54 25.57 15.99 -4.36
N GLY A 55 26.79 16.47 -4.24
CA GLY A 55 27.55 16.50 -2.98
C GLY A 55 27.67 17.93 -2.45
N LEU A 56 27.18 18.18 -1.24
CA LEU A 56 27.37 19.43 -0.51
C LEU A 56 28.47 19.26 0.55
N VAL A 57 29.50 20.08 0.49
CA VAL A 57 30.60 20.05 1.45
C VAL A 57 30.75 21.39 2.14
N GLY A 58 30.89 21.38 3.46
CA GLY A 58 31.13 22.59 4.26
C GLY A 58 30.77 22.41 5.73
N ASN A 59 30.90 23.48 6.49
CA ASN A 59 30.46 23.51 7.88
C ASN A 59 28.95 23.21 7.98
N SER A 60 28.55 22.49 9.00
CA SER A 60 27.17 22.02 9.19
C SER A 60 26.13 23.13 9.22
N GLU A 61 26.45 24.33 9.70
CA GLU A 61 25.56 25.47 9.70
C GLU A 61 25.35 26.05 8.30
N VAL A 62 26.44 26.22 7.56
CA VAL A 62 26.40 26.78 6.19
C VAL A 62 25.70 25.81 5.23
N THR A 63 26.01 24.53 5.33
CA THR A 63 25.36 23.50 4.49
C THR A 63 23.88 23.35 4.81
N ARG A 64 23.47 23.46 6.08
CA ARG A 64 22.07 23.48 6.48
C ARG A 64 21.33 24.66 5.86
N THR A 65 21.90 25.88 5.96
CA THR A 65 21.33 27.07 5.29
C THR A 65 21.20 26.87 3.79
N ALA A 66 22.20 26.26 3.17
CA ALA A 66 22.15 25.95 1.74
C ALA A 66 21.01 24.98 1.41
N VAL A 67 20.84 23.91 2.19
CA VAL A 67 19.73 22.94 2.03
C VAL A 67 18.38 23.63 2.20
N TYR A 68 18.22 24.49 3.22
CA TYR A 68 16.99 25.26 3.42
C TYR A 68 16.65 26.11 2.21
N ASN A 69 17.61 26.87 1.70
CA ASN A 69 17.40 27.69 0.50
C ASN A 69 17.07 26.85 -0.74
N MET A 70 17.69 25.66 -0.86
CA MET A 70 17.40 24.72 -1.96
C MET A 70 15.96 24.19 -1.88
N LEU A 71 15.56 23.67 -0.72
CA LEU A 71 14.22 23.11 -0.50
C LEU A 71 13.14 24.19 -0.67
N LEU A 72 13.38 25.40 -0.15
CA LEU A 72 12.43 26.50 -0.26
C LEU A 72 12.25 26.95 -1.71
N GLN A 73 13.34 27.11 -2.48
CA GLN A 73 13.25 27.41 -3.91
C GLN A 73 12.45 26.35 -4.66
N MET A 74 12.74 25.05 -4.42
CA MET A 74 11.99 23.98 -5.07
C MET A 74 10.52 24.02 -4.70
N ALA A 75 10.18 24.24 -3.42
CA ALA A 75 8.81 24.31 -2.97
C ALA A 75 8.03 25.53 -3.53
N MET A 76 8.72 26.64 -3.82
CA MET A 76 8.10 27.82 -4.41
C MET A 76 7.85 27.67 -5.91
N PHE A 77 8.72 26.94 -6.64
CA PHE A 77 8.66 26.84 -8.10
C PHE A 77 8.06 25.54 -8.63
N HIS A 78 7.93 24.51 -7.80
CA HIS A 78 7.38 23.21 -8.17
C HIS A 78 6.22 22.83 -7.26
N SER A 79 5.20 22.20 -7.83
CA SER A 79 4.11 21.61 -7.06
C SER A 79 4.61 20.42 -6.24
N TYR A 80 4.01 20.19 -5.09
CA TYR A 80 4.22 18.96 -4.32
C TYR A 80 3.71 17.69 -5.03
N LEU A 81 2.97 17.83 -6.14
CA LEU A 81 2.64 16.72 -7.05
C LEU A 81 3.78 16.40 -8.03
N ASP A 82 4.67 17.38 -8.26
CA ASP A 82 5.81 17.20 -9.16
C ASP A 82 7.10 16.84 -8.43
N VAL A 83 7.29 17.36 -7.20
CA VAL A 83 8.51 17.18 -6.41
C VAL A 83 8.18 16.88 -4.95
N ASN A 84 8.74 15.81 -4.42
CA ASN A 84 8.66 15.46 -3.00
C ASN A 84 10.05 15.42 -2.35
N PHE A 85 10.09 15.74 -1.05
CA PHE A 85 11.32 15.79 -0.27
C PHE A 85 11.39 14.65 0.74
N ILE A 86 12.58 14.08 0.87
CA ILE A 86 12.92 13.11 1.91
C ILE A 86 14.24 13.54 2.53
N ASN A 87 14.25 13.81 3.85
CA ASN A 87 15.44 14.26 4.56
C ASN A 87 15.82 13.26 5.67
N LEU A 88 17.07 12.80 5.63
CA LEU A 88 17.70 12.00 6.67
C LEU A 88 18.48 12.93 7.60
N VAL A 89 18.02 13.09 8.82
CA VAL A 89 18.56 14.07 9.78
C VAL A 89 18.85 13.41 11.13
N GLN A 90 19.71 14.04 11.91
CA GLN A 90 20.01 13.58 13.28
C GLN A 90 18.78 13.75 14.19
N GLU A 91 18.45 12.73 14.98
CA GLU A 91 17.33 12.73 15.93
C GLU A 91 17.34 13.95 16.83
N GLN A 92 18.49 14.27 17.42
CA GLN A 92 18.67 15.39 18.35
C GLN A 92 18.44 16.78 17.72
N ARG A 93 18.52 16.87 16.39
CA ARG A 93 18.35 18.12 15.63
C ARG A 93 16.98 18.26 14.99
N TYR A 94 16.21 17.18 14.90
CA TYR A 94 14.92 17.21 14.23
C TYR A 94 13.98 18.26 14.79
N GLU A 95 13.74 18.25 16.09
CA GLU A 95 12.81 19.18 16.74
C GLU A 95 13.25 20.65 16.60
N LYS A 96 14.54 20.91 16.67
CA LYS A 96 15.08 22.27 16.62
C LYS A 96 15.15 22.84 15.22
N ASP A 97 15.63 22.04 14.26
CA ASP A 97 16.03 22.54 12.96
C ASP A 97 15.00 22.21 11.86
N TRP A 98 14.13 21.18 12.05
CA TRP A 98 13.28 20.63 11.01
C TRP A 98 11.80 20.55 11.34
N SER A 99 11.40 20.78 12.57
CA SER A 99 10.00 20.60 13.01
C SER A 99 8.99 21.44 12.21
N GLU A 100 9.34 22.68 11.82
CA GLU A 100 8.46 23.54 11.01
C GLU A 100 8.33 23.03 9.57
N TRP A 101 9.35 22.39 9.01
CA TRP A 101 9.34 21.87 7.65
C TRP A 101 8.33 20.74 7.43
N ARG A 102 7.93 20.05 8.50
CA ARG A 102 6.91 18.98 8.44
C ARG A 102 5.56 19.45 7.89
N PHE A 103 5.27 20.75 8.00
CA PHE A 103 4.02 21.32 7.49
C PHE A 103 4.04 21.54 5.97
N LEU A 104 5.22 21.57 5.35
CA LEU A 104 5.34 21.77 3.92
C LEU A 104 4.79 20.54 3.15
N PRO A 105 3.83 20.72 2.22
CA PRO A 105 3.19 19.60 1.51
C PRO A 105 4.17 18.71 0.74
N HIS A 106 5.31 19.25 0.32
CA HIS A 106 6.36 18.52 -0.40
C HIS A 106 7.01 17.40 0.41
N PHE A 107 6.93 17.44 1.75
CA PHE A 107 7.37 16.32 2.60
C PHE A 107 6.32 15.24 2.76
N ASN A 108 5.13 15.40 2.21
CA ASN A 108 4.10 14.39 2.28
C ASN A 108 4.28 13.38 1.14
N MET A 109 4.67 12.16 1.47
CA MET A 109 4.71 11.06 0.52
C MET A 109 3.26 10.58 0.30
N GLN A 110 2.55 11.26 -0.61
CA GLN A 110 1.10 11.14 -0.79
C GLN A 110 0.63 9.71 -1.02
N GLU A 111 1.38 8.93 -1.81
CA GLU A 111 1.08 7.52 -2.06
C GLU A 111 1.12 6.65 -0.79
N ARG A 112 1.77 7.12 0.28
CA ARG A 112 2.01 6.35 1.51
C ARG A 112 1.45 6.99 2.77
N ASN A 113 0.92 8.19 2.65
CA ASN A 113 0.40 9.00 3.77
C ASN A 113 1.38 9.14 4.96
N ILE A 114 2.67 9.25 4.65
CA ILE A 114 3.76 9.44 5.61
C ILE A 114 4.54 10.71 5.31
N ARG A 115 5.26 11.24 6.33
CA ARG A 115 6.15 12.39 6.14
C ARG A 115 7.56 11.94 5.76
N GLY A 116 8.17 12.62 4.80
CA GLY A 116 9.51 12.34 4.29
C GLY A 116 10.66 12.75 5.23
N PHE A 117 10.54 12.50 6.53
CA PHE A 117 11.60 12.70 7.50
C PHE A 117 12.05 11.39 8.12
N VAL A 118 13.37 11.20 8.17
CA VAL A 118 14.02 10.08 8.85
C VAL A 118 14.91 10.63 9.93
N HIS A 119 14.53 10.43 11.19
CA HIS A 119 15.27 10.90 12.35
C HIS A 119 15.39 9.87 13.48
N ASP A 120 14.56 8.82 13.47
CA ASP A 120 14.56 7.71 14.40
C ASP A 120 14.38 6.35 13.70
N ALA A 121 14.39 5.27 14.44
CA ALA A 121 14.24 3.92 13.87
C ALA A 121 12.87 3.70 13.22
N ARG A 122 11.80 4.29 13.77
CA ARG A 122 10.43 4.16 13.28
C ARG A 122 10.24 4.90 11.95
N SER A 123 10.63 6.17 11.91
CA SER A 123 10.57 6.96 10.67
C SER A 123 11.48 6.40 9.59
N ARG A 124 12.66 5.84 9.98
CA ARG A 124 13.56 5.15 9.07
C ARG A 124 12.84 4.01 8.35
N ASP A 125 12.26 3.08 9.10
CA ASP A 125 11.63 1.90 8.53
C ASP A 125 10.41 2.28 7.66
N ALA A 126 9.60 3.24 8.09
CA ALA A 126 8.46 3.70 7.32
C ALA A 126 8.85 4.39 6.00
N VAL A 127 9.77 5.35 6.05
CA VAL A 127 10.13 6.19 4.90
C VAL A 127 11.06 5.44 3.93
N LEU A 128 12.14 4.82 4.43
CA LEU A 128 13.12 4.18 3.56
C LEU A 128 12.57 2.94 2.87
N ASN A 129 11.74 2.12 3.56
CA ASN A 129 11.08 0.99 2.92
C ASN A 129 10.08 1.45 1.84
N SER A 130 9.39 2.56 2.07
CA SER A 130 8.48 3.13 1.08
C SER A 130 9.24 3.63 -0.15
N LEU A 131 10.33 4.37 0.05
CA LEU A 131 11.18 4.83 -1.05
C LEU A 131 11.81 3.66 -1.82
N TYR A 132 12.29 2.63 -1.11
CA TYR A 132 12.84 1.42 -1.73
C TYR A 132 11.86 0.77 -2.70
N ARG A 133 10.58 0.63 -2.30
CA ARG A 133 9.53 0.06 -3.16
C ARG A 133 9.21 0.93 -4.35
N ILE A 134 9.15 2.24 -4.16
CA ILE A 134 8.93 3.18 -5.26
C ILE A 134 10.05 3.02 -6.30
N ILE A 135 11.30 2.98 -5.87
CA ILE A 135 12.46 2.81 -6.74
C ILE A 135 12.41 1.43 -7.44
N GLN A 136 12.10 0.37 -6.70
CA GLN A 136 11.97 -0.99 -7.25
C GLN A 136 10.89 -1.05 -8.33
N LYS A 137 9.69 -0.50 -8.06
CA LYS A 137 8.60 -0.42 -9.04
C LYS A 137 8.99 0.37 -10.29
N ARG A 138 9.61 1.55 -10.11
CA ARG A 138 10.08 2.38 -11.22
C ARG A 138 11.18 1.70 -12.04
N SER A 139 12.10 1.00 -11.38
CA SER A 139 13.13 0.21 -12.03
C SER A 139 12.56 -0.95 -12.87
N GLN A 140 11.49 -1.59 -12.39
CA GLN A 140 10.78 -2.62 -13.13
C GLN A 140 10.07 -2.02 -14.36
N ILE A 141 9.31 -0.95 -14.18
CA ILE A 141 8.61 -0.25 -15.28
C ILE A 141 9.61 0.18 -16.36
N LYS A 142 10.76 0.74 -15.96
CA LYS A 142 11.80 1.17 -16.90
C LYS A 142 12.37 0.00 -17.72
N ARG A 143 12.58 -1.17 -17.10
CA ARG A 143 13.02 -2.40 -17.80
C ARG A 143 11.98 -2.90 -18.80
N GLU A 144 10.69 -2.80 -18.46
CA GLU A 144 9.57 -3.24 -19.31
C GLU A 144 9.31 -2.27 -20.47
N MET A 145 9.49 -0.97 -20.27
CA MET A 145 9.23 0.07 -21.28
C MET A 145 10.42 0.30 -22.24
N GLY A 146 11.61 -0.24 -21.94
CA GLY A 146 12.83 0.00 -22.70
C GLY A 146 13.35 1.45 -22.55
N GLU A 147 14.24 1.88 -23.49
CA GLU A 147 14.91 3.21 -23.46
C GLU A 147 13.97 4.42 -23.73
N LYS A 148 12.66 4.25 -23.74
CA LYS A 148 11.75 5.38 -23.89
C LYS A 148 11.77 6.24 -22.64
N ASP A 149 11.81 7.57 -22.81
CA ASP A 149 11.81 8.63 -21.79
C ASP A 149 10.65 8.49 -20.79
N ALA A 150 10.75 7.59 -19.83
CA ALA A 150 9.81 7.49 -18.74
C ALA A 150 10.14 8.57 -17.71
N ARG A 151 9.39 9.68 -17.71
CA ARG A 151 9.48 10.69 -16.66
C ARG A 151 8.59 10.28 -15.50
N PHE A 152 9.21 9.87 -14.39
CA PHE A 152 8.47 9.51 -13.18
C PHE A 152 8.08 10.75 -12.36
N LYS A 153 6.82 10.83 -11.93
CA LYS A 153 6.29 11.84 -11.01
C LYS A 153 5.66 11.15 -9.80
N PRO A 154 5.75 11.78 -8.60
CA PRO A 154 6.59 12.92 -8.27
C PRO A 154 8.08 12.60 -8.35
N HIS A 155 8.93 13.59 -8.61
CA HIS A 155 10.38 13.47 -8.49
C HIS A 155 10.76 13.58 -7.01
N TYR A 156 11.53 12.62 -6.49
CA TYR A 156 11.97 12.63 -5.10
C TYR A 156 13.33 13.27 -4.95
N VAL A 157 13.46 14.21 -4.01
CA VAL A 157 14.74 14.80 -3.62
C VAL A 157 15.12 14.24 -2.25
N LEU A 158 16.07 13.32 -2.23
CA LEU A 158 16.59 12.67 -1.03
C LEU A 158 17.81 13.43 -0.52
N THR A 159 17.68 14.12 0.62
CA THR A 159 18.79 14.82 1.27
C THR A 159 19.32 13.99 2.43
N ILE A 160 20.60 13.61 2.38
CA ILE A 160 21.27 12.76 3.36
C ILE A 160 22.24 13.61 4.17
N MET A 161 21.79 14.09 5.34
CA MET A 161 22.61 14.81 6.31
C MET A 161 23.17 13.85 7.38
N ASP A 162 22.43 12.77 7.69
CA ASP A 162 22.87 11.68 8.54
C ASP A 162 22.70 10.34 7.82
N ASP A 163 23.81 9.69 7.49
CA ASP A 163 23.84 8.40 6.81
C ASP A 163 23.79 7.21 7.77
N SER A 164 23.80 7.42 9.08
CA SER A 164 23.68 6.35 10.07
C SER A 164 22.37 5.56 9.89
N HIS A 165 21.31 6.23 9.45
CA HIS A 165 20.00 5.62 9.15
C HIS A 165 20.02 4.65 7.96
N LEU A 166 21.00 4.74 7.08
CA LEU A 166 21.16 3.87 5.91
C LEU A 166 21.91 2.56 6.23
N LEU A 167 22.55 2.47 7.39
CA LEU A 167 23.35 1.30 7.76
C LEU A 167 22.48 0.03 7.78
N GLY A 168 22.88 -0.95 6.98
CA GLY A 168 22.18 -2.22 6.86
C GLY A 168 20.85 -2.19 6.09
N HIS A 169 20.46 -1.05 5.50
CA HIS A 169 19.23 -0.94 4.72
C HIS A 169 19.46 -1.27 3.24
N SER A 170 18.53 -2.02 2.62
CA SER A 170 18.62 -2.46 1.21
C SER A 170 18.65 -1.29 0.20
N LEU A 171 18.20 -0.10 0.60
CA LEU A 171 18.28 1.10 -0.24
C LEU A 171 19.71 1.45 -0.66
N ASN A 172 20.73 1.07 0.14
CA ASN A 172 22.15 1.31 -0.19
C ASN A 172 22.58 0.70 -1.54
N GLU A 173 21.96 -0.41 -1.95
CA GLU A 173 22.26 -1.03 -3.24
C GLU A 173 21.86 -0.13 -4.42
N TYR A 174 20.81 0.66 -4.24
CA TYR A 174 20.37 1.64 -5.22
C TYR A 174 21.18 2.94 -5.15
N LEU A 175 21.51 3.41 -3.94
CA LEU A 175 22.28 4.65 -3.74
C LEU A 175 23.74 4.55 -4.26
N ALA A 176 24.23 3.34 -4.52
CA ALA A 176 25.49 3.10 -5.20
C ALA A 176 25.42 3.34 -6.73
N LYS A 177 24.26 3.72 -7.27
CA LYS A 177 24.02 3.97 -8.70
C LYS A 177 23.40 5.34 -8.89
N ASP A 178 23.41 5.83 -10.13
CA ASP A 178 22.64 7.02 -10.49
C ASP A 178 21.13 6.69 -10.50
N LEU A 179 20.34 7.47 -9.75
CA LEU A 179 18.90 7.31 -9.61
C LEU A 179 18.10 8.39 -10.35
N THR A 180 18.76 9.33 -11.03
CA THR A 180 18.09 10.45 -11.70
C THR A 180 17.10 9.99 -12.76
N GLU A 181 17.42 8.95 -13.51
CA GLU A 181 16.53 8.33 -14.49
C GLU A 181 15.30 7.63 -13.87
N LEU A 182 15.34 7.32 -12.57
CA LEU A 182 14.21 6.80 -11.81
C LEU A 182 13.41 7.90 -11.10
N GLY A 183 13.74 9.17 -11.40
CA GLY A 183 13.08 10.32 -10.79
C GLY A 183 13.46 10.52 -9.33
N VAL A 184 14.71 10.26 -8.98
CA VAL A 184 15.25 10.47 -7.63
C VAL A 184 16.58 11.22 -7.72
N THR A 185 16.63 12.41 -7.14
CA THR A 185 17.87 13.17 -6.93
C THR A 185 18.39 12.88 -5.52
N VAL A 186 19.67 12.58 -5.40
CA VAL A 186 20.31 12.38 -4.09
C VAL A 186 21.26 13.55 -3.80
N ILE A 187 21.08 14.19 -2.64
CA ILE A 187 21.92 15.28 -2.13
C ILE A 187 22.64 14.78 -0.88
N TRP A 188 23.94 14.51 -1.01
CA TRP A 188 24.79 14.14 0.11
C TRP A 188 25.39 15.37 0.79
N VAL A 189 25.19 15.50 2.10
CA VAL A 189 25.69 16.63 2.89
C VAL A 189 26.77 16.12 3.84
N LYS A 190 28.01 16.58 3.66
CA LYS A 190 29.17 16.13 4.45
C LYS A 190 30.10 17.32 4.81
N GLU A 191 30.87 17.15 5.86
CA GLU A 191 31.85 18.17 6.27
C GLU A 191 33.13 18.15 5.41
N ALA A 192 33.44 17.04 4.78
CA ALA A 192 34.64 16.89 3.97
C ALA A 192 34.39 16.03 2.72
N ARG A 193 35.07 16.35 1.61
CA ARG A 193 34.94 15.62 0.33
C ARG A 193 35.21 14.13 0.44
N ARG A 194 36.15 13.71 1.27
CA ARG A 194 36.52 12.29 1.47
C ARG A 194 35.38 11.43 2.07
N LEU A 195 34.32 12.04 2.56
CA LEU A 195 33.16 11.38 3.14
C LEU A 195 32.01 11.22 2.13
N LEU A 196 32.17 11.76 0.93
CA LEU A 196 31.19 11.63 -0.14
C LEU A 196 31.35 10.31 -0.90
N PRO A 197 30.28 9.70 -1.40
CA PRO A 197 30.35 8.54 -2.29
C PRO A 197 30.91 8.92 -3.66
N GLU A 198 31.44 7.92 -4.38
CA GLU A 198 32.02 8.09 -5.72
C GLU A 198 30.97 8.44 -6.81
N THR A 199 29.70 8.26 -6.52
CA THR A 199 28.57 8.52 -7.44
C THR A 199 28.23 10.00 -7.64
N ILE A 200 28.94 10.91 -6.96
CA ILE A 200 28.71 12.36 -7.05
C ILE A 200 29.13 12.86 -8.43
N THR A 201 28.18 13.46 -9.16
CA THR A 201 28.45 14.11 -10.46
C THR A 201 28.64 15.62 -10.32
N THR A 202 28.04 16.23 -9.31
CA THR A 202 28.15 17.67 -9.04
C THR A 202 28.54 17.92 -7.61
N LEU A 203 29.72 18.50 -7.41
CA LEU A 203 30.23 18.86 -6.08
C LEU A 203 30.08 20.37 -5.84
N ILE A 204 29.39 20.73 -4.75
CA ILE A 204 29.22 22.11 -4.28
C ILE A 204 29.92 22.23 -2.94
N GLU A 205 30.95 23.07 -2.88
CA GLU A 205 31.73 23.27 -1.68
C GLU A 205 31.50 24.70 -1.12
N TYR A 206 31.08 24.77 0.10
CA TYR A 206 30.93 26.03 0.87
C TYR A 206 32.12 26.23 1.77
N LYS A 207 33.04 27.13 1.40
CA LYS A 207 34.22 27.46 2.21
C LYS A 207 33.84 28.28 3.45
N ASN A 208 32.88 29.18 3.27
CA ASN A 208 32.28 29.97 4.35
C ASN A 208 30.93 30.57 3.88
N GLN A 209 30.31 31.43 4.66
CA GLN A 209 29.06 32.11 4.33
C GLN A 209 29.13 33.03 3.10
N ASN A 210 30.32 33.44 2.68
CA ASN A 210 30.53 34.41 1.61
C ASN A 210 31.17 33.78 0.36
N LEU A 211 31.56 32.53 0.39
CA LEU A 211 32.25 31.87 -0.73
C LEU A 211 31.83 30.42 -0.87
N GLY A 212 31.18 30.12 -1.98
CA GLY A 212 30.93 28.78 -2.48
C GLY A 212 31.60 28.56 -3.84
N GLN A 213 31.79 27.29 -4.19
CA GLN A 213 32.30 26.89 -5.51
C GLN A 213 31.62 25.62 -5.99
N ILE A 214 31.37 25.54 -7.30
CA ILE A 214 30.90 24.33 -7.98
C ILE A 214 32.07 23.68 -8.70
N ILE A 215 32.17 22.37 -8.57
CA ILE A 215 33.18 21.54 -9.25
C ILE A 215 32.41 20.46 -10.00
N ASN A 216 32.40 20.55 -11.32
CA ASN A 216 31.78 19.53 -12.19
C ASN A 216 32.87 18.55 -12.66
N ASP A 217 32.48 17.29 -12.84
CA ASP A 217 33.41 16.19 -13.19
C ASP A 217 33.88 16.22 -14.67
N GLU A 218 33.40 17.19 -15.47
CA GLU A 218 33.72 17.30 -16.90
C GLU A 218 35.16 17.73 -17.22
N GLY A 219 36.13 17.43 -16.36
CA GLY A 219 37.57 17.52 -16.67
C GLY A 219 38.12 18.93 -16.86
N SER A 220 37.38 19.99 -16.73
CA SER A 220 37.90 21.37 -16.71
C SER A 220 37.99 21.87 -15.28
N TYR A 221 39.20 22.11 -14.81
CA TYR A 221 39.52 22.61 -13.47
C TYR A 221 39.04 24.05 -13.17
N SER A 222 38.05 24.57 -13.87
CA SER A 222 37.47 25.89 -13.58
C SER A 222 36.33 25.75 -12.57
N ALA A 223 36.67 25.80 -11.31
CA ALA A 223 35.68 25.91 -10.26
C ALA A 223 34.89 27.22 -10.40
N GLN A 224 33.60 27.13 -10.66
CA GLN A 224 32.73 28.31 -10.68
C GLN A 224 32.46 28.80 -9.26
N THR A 225 32.92 30.00 -8.93
CA THR A 225 32.72 30.59 -7.60
C THR A 225 31.41 31.39 -7.52
N PHE A 226 30.83 31.45 -6.33
CA PHE A 226 29.64 32.25 -6.06
C PHE A 226 29.59 32.71 -4.60
N ILE A 227 28.81 33.76 -4.34
CA ILE A 227 28.46 34.21 -2.99
C ILE A 227 27.12 33.53 -2.64
N PRO A 228 27.08 32.63 -1.65
CA PRO A 228 25.87 31.94 -1.25
C PRO A 228 24.76 32.91 -0.83
N TYR A 229 23.51 32.52 -1.09
CA TYR A 229 22.39 33.28 -0.55
C TYR A 229 22.32 33.11 0.96
N PRO A 230 22.09 34.19 1.74
CA PRO A 230 21.78 34.07 3.14
C PRO A 230 20.44 33.36 3.34
N LEU A 231 20.18 32.84 4.50
CA LEU A 231 18.85 32.36 4.86
C LEU A 231 17.88 33.56 4.89
N LEU A 232 16.69 33.36 4.33
CA LEU A 232 15.63 34.35 4.39
C LEU A 232 15.14 34.50 5.85
N ASP A 233 15.07 35.71 6.37
CA ASP A 233 14.59 35.97 7.73
C ASP A 233 13.15 35.49 7.96
N CYS A 234 12.33 35.44 6.89
CA CYS A 234 10.94 34.98 6.91
C CYS A 234 10.72 33.55 6.39
N TYR A 235 11.74 32.68 6.45
CA TYR A 235 11.62 31.34 5.89
C TYR A 235 10.50 30.50 6.55
N GLU A 236 10.29 30.66 7.86
CA GLU A 236 9.21 29.97 8.59
C GLU A 236 7.82 30.43 8.13
N ASP A 237 7.63 31.73 7.95
CA ASP A 237 6.38 32.28 7.41
C ASP A 237 6.11 31.80 5.99
N SER A 238 7.16 31.69 5.18
CA SER A 238 7.07 31.12 3.84
C SER A 238 6.62 29.66 3.87
N ILE A 239 7.15 28.84 4.76
CA ILE A 239 6.74 27.44 4.97
C ILE A 239 5.26 27.37 5.38
N ARG A 240 4.84 28.20 6.35
CA ARG A 240 3.44 28.23 6.82
C ARG A 240 2.47 28.68 5.73
N THR A 241 2.87 29.63 4.90
CA THR A 241 2.07 30.07 3.76
C THR A 241 1.91 28.96 2.74
N LEU A 242 3.00 28.27 2.39
CA LEU A 242 2.98 27.15 1.45
C LEU A 242 2.24 25.93 2.01
N ALA A 243 2.20 25.74 3.34
CA ALA A 243 1.49 24.64 3.98
C ALA A 243 -0.02 24.61 3.68
N ASN A 244 -0.60 25.78 3.45
CA ASN A 244 -2.03 25.91 3.17
C ASN A 244 -2.39 25.76 1.69
N LEU A 245 -1.41 25.62 0.80
CA LEU A 245 -1.67 25.43 -0.62
C LEU A 245 -2.28 24.03 -0.86
N LYS A 246 -3.48 24.02 -1.41
CA LYS A 246 -4.17 22.81 -1.86
C LYS A 246 -4.27 22.85 -3.39
N HIS A 247 -3.79 21.80 -4.02
CA HIS A 247 -4.01 21.62 -5.45
C HIS A 247 -5.44 21.18 -5.69
N MET A 248 -6.12 21.67 -6.71
CA MET A 248 -7.50 21.26 -7.04
C MET A 248 -7.61 19.77 -7.41
N GLU A 249 -6.49 19.12 -7.76
CA GLU A 249 -6.43 17.66 -8.01
C GLU A 249 -6.19 16.81 -6.77
N VAL A 250 -6.01 17.41 -5.58
CA VAL A 250 -5.67 16.68 -4.32
C VAL A 250 -6.80 15.79 -3.83
N GLU A 251 -8.03 16.02 -4.25
CA GLU A 251 -9.13 15.08 -3.96
C GLU A 251 -8.85 13.65 -4.44
N LYS A 252 -7.98 13.48 -5.46
CA LYS A 252 -7.59 12.15 -5.95
C LYS A 252 -6.69 11.36 -4.99
N ASN A 253 -5.97 12.02 -4.10
CA ASN A 253 -4.95 11.41 -3.24
C ASN A 253 -5.32 11.32 -1.77
N THR A 254 -6.50 11.82 -1.38
CA THR A 254 -7.00 11.62 -0.01
C THR A 254 -7.63 10.24 0.09
N ILE A 255 -7.36 9.55 1.20
CA ILE A 255 -8.04 8.29 1.50
C ILE A 255 -9.54 8.59 1.63
N PRO A 256 -10.40 7.97 0.81
CA PRO A 256 -11.83 8.21 0.87
C PRO A 256 -12.39 7.88 2.27
N LYS A 257 -13.49 8.50 2.65
CA LYS A 257 -14.14 8.24 3.96
C LYS A 257 -14.89 6.90 3.96
N SER A 258 -15.42 6.51 2.81
CA SER A 258 -16.08 5.23 2.57
C SER A 258 -15.86 4.79 1.14
N VAL A 259 -15.90 3.50 0.88
CA VAL A 259 -15.78 2.89 -0.45
C VAL A 259 -16.74 1.71 -0.49
N THR A 260 -17.64 1.64 -1.46
CA THR A 260 -18.48 0.44 -1.62
C THR A 260 -17.71 -0.66 -2.37
N PHE A 261 -18.21 -1.88 -2.35
CA PHE A 261 -17.57 -3.00 -3.01
C PHE A 261 -17.54 -2.81 -4.55
N LEU A 262 -18.63 -2.30 -5.14
CA LEU A 262 -18.69 -2.04 -6.58
C LEU A 262 -17.82 -0.85 -6.99
N GLU A 263 -17.73 0.21 -6.16
CA GLU A 263 -16.82 1.32 -6.37
C GLU A 263 -15.34 0.86 -6.36
N LEU A 264 -14.98 -0.08 -5.47
CA LEU A 264 -13.63 -0.66 -5.46
C LEU A 264 -13.25 -1.29 -6.80
N TYR A 265 -14.22 -1.92 -7.47
CA TYR A 265 -14.01 -2.52 -8.79
C TYR A 265 -14.28 -1.55 -9.95
N GLN A 266 -14.65 -0.28 -9.65
CA GLN A 266 -14.99 0.75 -10.63
C GLN A 266 -16.11 0.32 -11.59
N VAL A 267 -17.11 -0.40 -11.06
CA VAL A 267 -18.28 -0.90 -11.80
C VAL A 267 -19.57 -0.41 -11.13
N ARG A 268 -20.65 -0.37 -11.89
CA ARG A 268 -21.97 0.05 -11.39
C ARG A 268 -22.92 -1.12 -11.20
N GLU A 269 -22.78 -2.13 -12.05
CA GLU A 269 -23.62 -3.33 -12.04
C GLU A 269 -22.79 -4.58 -11.79
N VAL A 270 -23.39 -5.60 -11.16
CA VAL A 270 -22.69 -6.83 -10.81
C VAL A 270 -22.22 -7.61 -12.06
N GLU A 271 -22.88 -7.47 -13.17
CA GLU A 271 -22.54 -8.07 -14.46
C GLU A 271 -21.22 -7.54 -15.02
N GLU A 272 -20.90 -6.28 -14.75
CA GLU A 272 -19.65 -5.63 -15.17
C GLU A 272 -18.42 -6.20 -14.44
N LEU A 273 -18.60 -6.91 -13.33
CA LEU A 273 -17.53 -7.65 -12.66
C LEU A 273 -16.91 -8.75 -13.54
N GLN A 274 -17.62 -9.20 -14.58
CA GLN A 274 -17.13 -10.19 -15.56
C GLN A 274 -16.51 -11.44 -14.91
N VAL A 275 -17.15 -12.00 -13.90
CA VAL A 275 -16.63 -13.07 -13.05
C VAL A 275 -16.12 -14.27 -13.85
N ALA A 276 -16.87 -14.74 -14.86
CA ALA A 276 -16.45 -15.88 -15.70
C ALA A 276 -15.13 -15.59 -16.42
N SER A 277 -14.92 -14.37 -16.92
CA SER A 277 -13.67 -13.96 -17.58
C SER A 277 -12.52 -13.89 -16.62
N ARG A 278 -12.75 -13.40 -15.39
CA ARG A 278 -11.72 -13.38 -14.34
C ARG A 278 -11.30 -14.79 -13.96
N TRP A 279 -12.25 -15.70 -13.71
CA TRP A 279 -11.96 -17.10 -13.40
C TRP A 279 -11.13 -17.80 -14.48
N SER A 280 -11.44 -17.56 -15.76
CA SER A 280 -10.70 -18.18 -16.87
C SER A 280 -9.25 -17.70 -16.99
N LYS A 281 -8.93 -16.50 -16.49
CA LYS A 281 -7.59 -15.88 -16.52
C LYS A 281 -6.81 -16.07 -15.22
N ALA A 282 -7.47 -16.56 -14.18
CA ALA A 282 -6.86 -16.67 -12.85
C ALA A 282 -5.79 -17.76 -12.78
N ASP A 283 -4.65 -17.41 -12.20
CA ASP A 283 -3.50 -18.28 -12.00
C ASP A 283 -3.07 -18.28 -10.53
N THR A 284 -3.69 -19.12 -9.70
CA THR A 284 -3.41 -19.19 -8.26
C THR A 284 -1.99 -19.64 -7.92
N PHE A 285 -1.30 -20.29 -8.84
CA PHE A 285 0.11 -20.63 -8.66
C PHE A 285 1.06 -19.44 -8.84
N LYS A 286 0.58 -18.31 -9.39
CA LYS A 286 1.35 -17.06 -9.51
C LYS A 286 0.98 -16.06 -8.43
N THR A 287 -0.32 -15.90 -8.16
CA THR A 287 -0.83 -14.87 -7.26
C THR A 287 -2.19 -15.23 -6.67
N LEU A 288 -2.42 -14.75 -5.44
CA LEU A 288 -3.72 -14.73 -4.77
C LEU A 288 -4.11 -13.28 -4.42
N ALA A 289 -3.61 -12.32 -5.21
CA ALA A 289 -3.87 -10.90 -5.00
C ALA A 289 -5.31 -10.55 -5.32
N VAL A 290 -5.97 -9.84 -4.40
CA VAL A 290 -7.29 -9.27 -4.58
C VAL A 290 -7.36 -7.89 -3.97
N PRO A 291 -8.14 -6.96 -4.55
CA PRO A 291 -8.33 -5.63 -3.97
C PRO A 291 -9.09 -5.73 -2.64
N LEU A 292 -8.64 -4.96 -1.65
CA LEU A 292 -9.18 -4.92 -0.29
C LEU A 292 -9.81 -3.56 0.03
N GLY A 293 -9.30 -2.50 -0.58
CA GLY A 293 -9.76 -1.13 -0.36
C GLY A 293 -8.94 -0.11 -1.13
N LEU A 294 -9.11 1.16 -0.81
CA LEU A 294 -8.45 2.28 -1.47
C LEU A 294 -7.62 3.10 -0.48
N ARG A 295 -6.43 3.51 -0.90
CA ARG A 295 -5.59 4.47 -0.18
C ARG A 295 -5.58 5.86 -0.85
N GLY A 296 -6.22 5.99 -1.99
CA GLY A 296 -6.49 7.19 -2.76
C GLY A 296 -7.64 6.92 -3.72
N LYS A 297 -8.07 7.88 -4.54
CA LYS A 297 -9.23 7.74 -5.43
C LYS A 297 -9.10 6.55 -6.40
N ASP A 298 -7.88 6.34 -6.95
CA ASP A 298 -7.60 5.29 -7.93
C ASP A 298 -6.47 4.35 -7.46
N ASP A 299 -6.06 4.43 -6.19
CA ASP A 299 -4.96 3.67 -5.63
C ASP A 299 -5.47 2.52 -4.76
N GLN A 300 -5.54 1.34 -5.36
CA GLN A 300 -6.04 0.12 -4.72
C GLN A 300 -4.97 -0.51 -3.83
N VAL A 301 -5.39 -0.91 -2.62
CA VAL A 301 -4.61 -1.77 -1.73
C VAL A 301 -5.03 -3.20 -1.95
N GLU A 302 -4.08 -4.06 -2.29
CA GLU A 302 -4.30 -5.48 -2.52
C GLU A 302 -3.76 -6.33 -1.37
N LEU A 303 -4.50 -7.39 -1.06
CA LEU A 303 -4.04 -8.44 -0.17
C LEU A 303 -3.74 -9.70 -0.98
N ASN A 304 -2.49 -10.17 -0.94
CA ASN A 304 -2.04 -11.33 -1.68
C ASN A 304 -1.56 -12.42 -0.71
N LEU A 305 -2.40 -13.43 -0.42
CA LEU A 305 -2.06 -14.51 0.49
C LEU A 305 -1.18 -15.61 -0.13
N HIS A 306 -0.62 -15.36 -1.30
CA HIS A 306 0.43 -16.25 -1.82
C HIS A 306 1.63 -16.27 -0.86
N GLU A 307 2.25 -17.45 -0.65
CA GLU A 307 3.33 -17.63 0.34
C GLU A 307 4.55 -16.72 0.10
N ARG A 308 4.80 -16.34 -1.16
CA ARG A 308 5.91 -15.45 -1.56
C ARG A 308 5.58 -13.96 -1.43
N ALA A 309 4.32 -13.63 -1.07
CA ALA A 309 3.85 -12.25 -0.92
C ALA A 309 3.44 -11.97 0.54
N HIS A 310 2.16 -11.77 0.82
CA HIS A 310 1.67 -11.37 2.15
C HIS A 310 1.27 -12.56 3.04
N GLY A 311 1.15 -13.76 2.45
CA GLY A 311 0.64 -14.95 3.14
C GLY A 311 1.69 -15.85 3.79
N PRO A 312 1.26 -17.03 4.23
CA PRO A 312 -0.09 -17.58 4.00
C PRO A 312 -1.12 -17.25 5.08
N HIS A 313 -0.72 -16.77 6.28
CA HIS A 313 -1.60 -16.59 7.43
C HIS A 313 -1.59 -15.14 7.90
N GLY A 314 -2.65 -14.72 8.58
CA GLY A 314 -2.72 -13.37 9.11
C GLY A 314 -3.69 -13.16 10.28
N LEU A 315 -3.56 -11.96 10.86
CA LEU A 315 -4.35 -11.46 11.96
C LEU A 315 -5.17 -10.25 11.53
N VAL A 316 -6.39 -10.17 12.03
CA VAL A 316 -7.28 -9.00 11.86
C VAL A 316 -7.75 -8.55 13.23
N ALA A 317 -7.50 -7.30 13.60
CA ALA A 317 -7.96 -6.75 14.87
C ALA A 317 -8.83 -5.52 14.66
N GLY A 318 -9.85 -5.36 15.50
CA GLY A 318 -10.70 -4.19 15.51
C GLY A 318 -11.88 -4.33 16.46
N THR A 319 -12.20 -3.26 17.16
CA THR A 319 -13.36 -3.21 18.08
C THR A 319 -14.69 -3.35 17.36
N THR A 320 -15.77 -3.55 18.14
CA THR A 320 -17.13 -3.51 17.61
C THR A 320 -17.39 -2.17 16.91
N GLY A 321 -17.96 -2.22 15.70
CA GLY A 321 -18.23 -1.02 14.90
C GLY A 321 -16.99 -0.47 14.13
N SER A 322 -15.82 -1.08 14.25
CA SER A 322 -14.63 -0.68 13.48
C SER A 322 -14.68 -1.07 11.99
N GLY A 323 -15.58 -1.97 11.59
CA GLY A 323 -15.66 -2.53 10.24
C GLY A 323 -14.93 -3.88 10.06
N LYS A 324 -14.55 -4.57 11.17
CA LYS A 324 -13.82 -5.84 11.13
C LYS A 324 -14.54 -6.94 10.34
N SER A 325 -15.82 -7.15 10.57
CA SER A 325 -16.60 -8.16 9.84
C SER A 325 -16.81 -7.74 8.38
N GLU A 326 -16.97 -6.45 8.11
CA GLU A 326 -17.14 -5.91 6.76
C GLU A 326 -15.91 -6.12 5.88
N ILE A 327 -14.70 -5.88 6.41
CA ILE A 327 -13.48 -6.12 5.64
C ILE A 327 -13.26 -7.60 5.32
N LEU A 328 -13.66 -8.50 6.23
CA LEU A 328 -13.62 -9.95 5.99
C LEU A 328 -14.63 -10.37 4.93
N GLN A 329 -15.84 -9.82 4.97
CA GLN A 329 -16.88 -10.07 3.95
C GLN A 329 -16.42 -9.58 2.57
N SER A 330 -15.93 -8.36 2.48
CA SER A 330 -15.42 -7.79 1.24
C SER A 330 -14.21 -8.58 0.71
N TYR A 331 -13.35 -9.11 1.58
CA TYR A 331 -12.25 -9.98 1.20
C TYR A 331 -12.74 -11.31 0.59
N ILE A 332 -13.72 -11.96 1.23
CA ILE A 332 -14.33 -13.21 0.71
C ILE A 332 -14.95 -12.95 -0.67
N LEU A 333 -15.70 -11.86 -0.83
CA LEU A 333 -16.27 -11.48 -2.12
C LEU A 333 -15.19 -11.21 -3.18
N SER A 334 -14.14 -10.47 -2.81
CA SER A 334 -13.04 -10.18 -3.73
C SER A 334 -12.34 -11.45 -4.20
N MET A 335 -12.11 -12.40 -3.30
CA MET A 335 -11.57 -13.71 -3.67
C MET A 335 -12.51 -14.48 -4.60
N ALA A 336 -13.80 -14.50 -4.30
CA ALA A 336 -14.80 -15.22 -5.09
C ALA A 336 -15.05 -14.60 -6.48
N VAL A 337 -14.91 -13.27 -6.61
CA VAL A 337 -14.99 -12.56 -7.90
C VAL A 337 -13.79 -12.90 -8.78
N ASN A 338 -12.59 -13.00 -8.20
CA ASN A 338 -11.36 -13.13 -8.98
C ASN A 338 -10.93 -14.58 -9.23
N PHE A 339 -11.31 -15.52 -8.37
CA PHE A 339 -10.90 -16.93 -8.46
C PHE A 339 -12.13 -17.85 -8.47
N SER A 340 -12.03 -18.96 -9.21
CA SER A 340 -13.11 -19.95 -9.28
C SER A 340 -13.21 -20.81 -8.01
N PRO A 341 -14.35 -21.48 -7.76
CA PRO A 341 -14.45 -22.44 -6.65
C PRO A 341 -13.53 -23.67 -6.81
N GLU A 342 -12.98 -23.93 -8.01
CA GLU A 342 -11.94 -24.93 -8.21
C GLU A 342 -10.58 -24.48 -7.66
N ASP A 343 -10.34 -23.15 -7.62
CA ASP A 343 -9.08 -22.55 -7.21
C ASP A 343 -9.07 -22.12 -5.71
N VAL A 344 -10.22 -21.69 -5.18
CA VAL A 344 -10.35 -21.12 -3.84
C VAL A 344 -11.62 -21.62 -3.13
N GLY A 345 -11.50 -21.95 -1.86
CA GLY A 345 -12.63 -22.36 -1.02
C GLY A 345 -12.52 -21.84 0.42
N PHE A 346 -13.66 -21.58 1.05
CA PHE A 346 -13.75 -21.00 2.39
C PHE A 346 -14.36 -21.99 3.38
N LEU A 347 -13.80 -22.03 4.59
CA LEU A 347 -14.37 -22.64 5.77
C LEU A 347 -14.41 -21.58 6.88
N THR A 348 -15.62 -21.17 7.27
CA THR A 348 -15.81 -20.18 8.33
C THR A 348 -15.98 -20.83 9.70
N ILE A 349 -15.36 -20.21 10.72
CA ILE A 349 -15.48 -20.60 12.13
C ILE A 349 -16.09 -19.39 12.85
N ASP A 350 -17.38 -19.48 13.19
CA ASP A 350 -18.16 -18.38 13.77
C ASP A 350 -18.83 -18.81 15.06
N PHE A 351 -18.36 -18.25 16.18
CA PHE A 351 -18.88 -18.53 17.52
C PHE A 351 -20.17 -17.74 17.85
N LYS A 352 -20.44 -16.65 17.13
CA LYS A 352 -21.55 -15.71 17.43
C LYS A 352 -22.88 -16.06 16.78
N GLY A 353 -23.06 -17.29 16.34
CA GLY A 353 -24.34 -17.77 15.84
C GLY A 353 -24.50 -17.78 14.31
N GLY A 354 -23.40 -17.82 13.56
CA GLY A 354 -23.44 -18.13 12.12
C GLY A 354 -23.81 -16.95 11.21
N GLY A 355 -23.68 -15.71 11.68
CA GLY A 355 -24.02 -14.53 10.90
C GLY A 355 -23.26 -14.45 9.57
N MET A 356 -21.96 -14.64 9.59
CA MET A 356 -21.12 -14.66 8.39
C MET A 356 -21.44 -15.85 7.47
N ALA A 357 -21.68 -17.02 8.04
CA ALA A 357 -22.00 -18.23 7.30
C ALA A 357 -23.29 -18.09 6.49
N ASN A 358 -24.32 -17.47 7.09
CA ASN A 358 -25.62 -17.27 6.45
C ASN A 358 -25.54 -16.31 5.25
N LEU A 359 -24.69 -15.30 5.31
CA LEU A 359 -24.52 -14.32 4.22
C LEU A 359 -23.94 -14.98 2.96
N PHE A 360 -23.11 -16.01 3.12
CA PHE A 360 -22.40 -16.67 2.01
C PHE A 360 -22.91 -18.09 1.69
N LYS A 361 -24.05 -18.51 2.26
CA LYS A 361 -24.56 -19.88 2.08
C LYS A 361 -24.72 -20.31 0.61
N ASP A 362 -25.08 -19.37 -0.26
CA ASP A 362 -25.30 -19.62 -1.70
C ASP A 362 -24.04 -19.43 -2.55
N LEU A 363 -22.92 -19.04 -1.92
CA LEU A 363 -21.65 -18.87 -2.62
C LEU A 363 -21.02 -20.25 -2.92
N PRO A 364 -20.72 -20.58 -4.18
CA PRO A 364 -20.17 -21.90 -4.56
C PRO A 364 -18.79 -22.21 -3.95
N HIS A 365 -18.09 -21.20 -3.48
CA HIS A 365 -16.79 -21.30 -2.80
C HIS A 365 -16.90 -21.76 -1.34
N MET A 366 -18.11 -21.77 -0.76
CA MET A 366 -18.29 -22.19 0.64
C MET A 366 -18.21 -23.72 0.76
N LEU A 367 -17.14 -24.19 1.40
CA LEU A 367 -16.90 -25.61 1.65
C LEU A 367 -17.47 -26.09 2.97
N GLY A 368 -17.85 -25.18 3.85
CA GLY A 368 -18.52 -25.45 5.11
C GLY A 368 -18.47 -24.29 6.09
N SER A 369 -19.22 -24.44 7.19
CA SER A 369 -19.21 -23.50 8.31
C SER A 369 -19.30 -24.26 9.64
N ILE A 370 -18.55 -23.78 10.62
CA ILE A 370 -18.52 -24.31 11.99
C ILE A 370 -19.12 -23.23 12.89
N THR A 371 -20.37 -23.39 13.30
CA THR A 371 -21.14 -22.34 14.01
C THR A 371 -21.38 -22.64 15.47
N ASN A 372 -21.35 -23.91 15.90
CA ASN A 372 -21.50 -24.32 17.28
C ASN A 372 -20.33 -25.22 17.67
N LEU A 373 -19.53 -24.77 18.60
CA LEU A 373 -18.41 -25.54 19.14
C LEU A 373 -18.73 -25.94 20.59
N ASP A 374 -19.69 -26.86 20.76
CA ASP A 374 -19.69 -27.72 21.92
C ASP A 374 -18.51 -28.70 21.78
N GLY A 375 -18.03 -29.26 22.87
CA GLY A 375 -16.81 -30.09 22.84
C GLY A 375 -16.81 -31.24 21.81
N ALA A 376 -17.99 -31.74 21.42
CA ALA A 376 -18.13 -32.78 20.39
C ALA A 376 -17.98 -32.17 18.97
N ALA A 377 -18.52 -30.99 18.72
CA ALA A 377 -18.40 -30.32 17.45
C ALA A 377 -16.97 -29.79 17.20
N SER A 378 -16.28 -29.31 18.24
CA SER A 378 -14.87 -28.93 18.19
C SER A 378 -13.97 -30.09 17.81
N ALA A 379 -14.12 -31.24 18.47
CA ALA A 379 -13.34 -32.44 18.15
C ALA A 379 -13.58 -32.92 16.71
N ARG A 380 -14.83 -32.87 16.24
CA ARG A 380 -15.20 -33.21 14.86
C ARG A 380 -14.59 -32.23 13.86
N ALA A 381 -14.60 -30.92 14.16
CA ALA A 381 -13.98 -29.90 13.32
C ALA A 381 -12.48 -30.12 13.15
N LEU A 382 -11.76 -30.36 14.25
CA LEU A 382 -10.34 -30.69 14.21
C LEU A 382 -10.06 -31.98 13.43
N ALA A 383 -10.85 -33.03 13.64
CA ALA A 383 -10.72 -34.25 12.90
C ALA A 383 -10.89 -34.04 11.40
N SER A 384 -11.86 -33.24 10.99
CA SER A 384 -12.10 -32.89 9.58
C SER A 384 -10.94 -32.10 8.97
N ILE A 385 -10.42 -31.09 9.67
CA ILE A 385 -9.27 -30.31 9.22
C ILE A 385 -8.02 -31.20 9.09
N LYS A 386 -7.74 -32.06 10.09
CA LYS A 386 -6.62 -33.02 10.05
C LYS A 386 -6.79 -34.03 8.89
N ALA A 387 -7.99 -34.52 8.67
CA ALA A 387 -8.29 -35.44 7.56
C ALA A 387 -8.06 -34.80 6.20
N GLU A 388 -8.46 -33.54 6.04
CA GLU A 388 -8.22 -32.77 4.80
C GLU A 388 -6.72 -32.59 4.54
N LEU A 389 -5.92 -32.25 5.57
CA LEU A 389 -4.46 -32.14 5.41
C LEU A 389 -3.83 -33.49 5.01
N GLN A 390 -4.25 -34.58 5.64
CA GLN A 390 -3.75 -35.92 5.30
C GLN A 390 -4.16 -36.32 3.87
N LYS A 391 -5.37 -35.96 3.45
CA LYS A 391 -5.83 -36.14 2.06
C LYS A 391 -4.92 -35.40 1.09
N ARG A 392 -4.62 -34.11 1.35
CA ARG A 392 -3.73 -33.29 0.53
C ARG A 392 -2.33 -33.89 0.43
N GLN A 393 -1.75 -34.31 1.56
CA GLN A 393 -0.44 -34.99 1.58
C GLN A 393 -0.43 -36.28 0.75
N ARG A 394 -1.48 -37.11 0.87
CA ARG A 394 -1.61 -38.32 0.05
C ARG A 394 -1.70 -38.01 -1.44
N LEU A 395 -2.51 -37.02 -1.83
CA LEU A 395 -2.62 -36.59 -3.20
C LEU A 395 -1.29 -36.07 -3.75
N PHE A 396 -0.56 -35.27 -2.94
CA PHE A 396 0.76 -34.76 -3.36
C PHE A 396 1.75 -35.89 -3.58
N ASN A 397 1.79 -36.90 -2.68
CA ASN A 397 2.63 -38.08 -2.86
C ASN A 397 2.23 -38.88 -4.10
N GLN A 398 0.93 -39.05 -4.33
CA GLN A 398 0.40 -39.80 -5.48
C GLN A 398 0.82 -39.17 -6.81
N PHE A 399 0.78 -37.83 -6.93
CA PHE A 399 1.10 -37.10 -8.16
C PHE A 399 2.54 -36.58 -8.20
N GLY A 400 3.38 -36.91 -7.21
CA GLY A 400 4.80 -36.55 -7.17
C GLY A 400 5.05 -35.04 -7.03
N VAL A 401 4.14 -34.31 -6.38
CA VAL A 401 4.26 -32.86 -6.10
C VAL A 401 4.48 -32.62 -4.62
N ASN A 402 5.12 -31.51 -4.28
CA ASN A 402 5.42 -31.13 -2.91
C ASN A 402 4.68 -29.84 -2.46
N HIS A 403 3.91 -29.24 -3.35
CA HIS A 403 3.23 -27.97 -3.13
C HIS A 403 1.91 -27.90 -3.90
N ILE A 404 0.92 -27.18 -3.32
CA ILE A 404 -0.40 -26.95 -3.94
C ILE A 404 -0.28 -26.40 -5.36
N ASN A 405 0.66 -25.50 -5.62
CA ASN A 405 0.87 -24.90 -6.95
C ASN A 405 1.23 -25.95 -8.01
N GLY A 406 2.02 -26.95 -7.62
CA GLY A 406 2.35 -28.10 -8.49
C GLY A 406 1.12 -28.93 -8.83
N TYR A 407 0.28 -29.21 -7.83
CA TYR A 407 -0.97 -29.96 -8.03
C TYR A 407 -1.95 -29.20 -8.93
N THR A 408 -2.18 -27.92 -8.66
CA THR A 408 -3.08 -27.06 -9.44
C THR A 408 -2.62 -26.96 -10.90
N LYS A 409 -1.31 -26.85 -11.14
CA LYS A 409 -0.73 -26.85 -12.47
C LYS A 409 -1.03 -28.16 -13.22
N LEU A 410 -0.75 -29.31 -12.57
CA LEU A 410 -1.04 -30.62 -13.15
C LEU A 410 -2.53 -30.81 -13.43
N TYR A 411 -3.42 -30.37 -12.54
CA TYR A 411 -4.86 -30.42 -12.76
C TYR A 411 -5.27 -29.61 -14.00
N LYS A 412 -4.82 -28.35 -14.12
CA LYS A 412 -5.12 -27.50 -15.28
C LYS A 412 -4.55 -28.06 -16.59
N GLU A 413 -3.35 -28.64 -16.55
CA GLU A 413 -2.77 -29.35 -17.72
C GLU A 413 -3.60 -30.58 -18.11
N GLY A 414 -4.06 -31.35 -17.14
CA GLY A 414 -4.93 -32.52 -17.34
C GLY A 414 -6.30 -32.20 -17.94
N GLN A 415 -6.85 -30.99 -17.66
CA GLN A 415 -8.10 -30.54 -18.29
C GLN A 415 -7.93 -30.27 -19.80
N GLN A 416 -6.73 -29.93 -20.24
CA GLN A 416 -6.41 -29.65 -21.65
C GLN A 416 -5.85 -30.88 -22.38
N ALA A 417 -5.44 -31.92 -21.66
CA ALA A 417 -4.82 -33.12 -22.20
C ALA A 417 -5.87 -34.04 -22.85
N THR A 418 -5.50 -34.65 -23.98
CA THR A 418 -6.32 -35.66 -24.66
C THR A 418 -6.31 -36.99 -23.86
N ASP A 419 -5.15 -37.35 -23.28
CA ASP A 419 -5.02 -38.48 -22.37
C ASP A 419 -4.93 -37.93 -20.92
N LYS A 420 -5.93 -38.25 -20.11
CA LYS A 420 -6.03 -37.84 -18.72
C LYS A 420 -5.31 -38.76 -17.73
N SER A 421 -4.67 -39.82 -18.21
CA SER A 421 -3.95 -40.76 -17.36
C SER A 421 -2.75 -40.07 -16.71
N GLY A 422 -2.64 -40.15 -15.38
CA GLY A 422 -1.56 -39.52 -14.61
C GLY A 422 -1.81 -38.08 -14.15
N TYR A 423 -2.94 -37.48 -14.53
CA TYR A 423 -3.36 -36.17 -14.04
C TYR A 423 -4.42 -36.28 -12.94
N PRO A 424 -4.53 -35.28 -12.04
CA PRO A 424 -5.60 -35.24 -11.05
C PRO A 424 -6.99 -35.11 -11.69
N ASP A 425 -7.95 -35.90 -11.21
CA ASP A 425 -9.35 -35.85 -11.68
C ASP A 425 -10.16 -34.72 -11.05
N LYS A 426 -9.79 -34.32 -9.83
CA LYS A 426 -10.50 -33.28 -9.06
C LYS A 426 -9.61 -32.10 -8.72
N PRO A 427 -10.17 -30.88 -8.71
CA PRO A 427 -9.46 -29.71 -8.25
C PRO A 427 -9.19 -29.81 -6.74
N LEU A 428 -8.15 -29.14 -6.31
CA LEU A 428 -7.80 -28.97 -4.90
C LEU A 428 -7.63 -27.48 -4.63
N PRO A 429 -8.68 -26.79 -4.14
CA PRO A 429 -8.63 -25.35 -3.96
C PRO A 429 -7.69 -24.96 -2.82
N HIS A 430 -7.18 -23.73 -2.86
CA HIS A 430 -6.63 -23.07 -1.69
C HIS A 430 -7.75 -22.94 -0.64
N LEU A 431 -7.52 -23.47 0.56
CA LEU A 431 -8.52 -23.54 1.64
C LEU A 431 -8.26 -22.38 2.63
N PHE A 432 -9.22 -21.47 2.73
CA PHE A 432 -9.17 -20.35 3.67
C PHE A 432 -10.01 -20.68 4.91
N LEU A 433 -9.34 -20.81 6.05
CA LEU A 433 -9.95 -20.95 7.37
C LEU A 433 -10.07 -19.57 7.98
N ILE A 434 -11.30 -19.07 8.15
CA ILE A 434 -11.55 -17.71 8.65
C ILE A 434 -12.31 -17.80 9.97
N SER A 435 -11.68 -17.31 11.06
CA SER A 435 -12.31 -17.18 12.37
C SER A 435 -12.60 -15.71 12.68
N ASP A 436 -13.87 -15.35 12.88
CA ASP A 436 -14.29 -13.96 13.15
C ASP A 436 -13.95 -13.50 14.58
N GLU A 437 -13.96 -14.41 15.57
CA GLU A 437 -13.60 -14.09 16.96
C GLU A 437 -12.81 -15.24 17.59
N PHE A 438 -11.50 -15.25 17.34
CA PHE A 438 -10.67 -16.32 17.86
C PHE A 438 -10.35 -16.19 19.36
N ALA A 439 -10.59 -15.03 19.98
CA ALA A 439 -10.43 -14.85 21.41
C ALA A 439 -11.37 -15.78 22.19
N GLU A 440 -12.62 -15.84 21.79
CA GLU A 440 -13.61 -16.77 22.37
C GLU A 440 -13.22 -18.24 22.15
N LEU A 441 -12.73 -18.55 20.94
CA LEU A 441 -12.21 -19.88 20.63
C LEU A 441 -11.06 -20.30 21.54
N LYS A 442 -10.13 -19.38 21.81
CA LYS A 442 -8.99 -19.63 22.69
C LYS A 442 -9.40 -19.83 24.15
N GLU A 443 -10.42 -19.10 24.61
CA GLU A 443 -10.92 -19.16 25.98
C GLU A 443 -11.70 -20.45 26.24
N HIS A 444 -12.60 -20.82 25.33
CA HIS A 444 -13.48 -21.99 25.49
C HIS A 444 -12.84 -23.30 25.06
N GLU A 445 -11.98 -23.27 24.02
CA GLU A 445 -11.39 -24.46 23.40
C GLU A 445 -9.87 -24.25 23.14
N PRO A 446 -9.04 -24.12 24.19
CA PRO A 446 -7.61 -23.81 24.05
C PRO A 446 -6.82 -24.88 23.29
N GLU A 447 -7.22 -26.15 23.43
CA GLU A 447 -6.61 -27.27 22.70
C GLU A 447 -6.91 -27.18 21.20
N PHE A 448 -8.16 -26.84 20.83
CA PHE A 448 -8.55 -26.61 19.44
C PHE A 448 -7.71 -25.49 18.82
N MET A 449 -7.54 -24.39 19.53
CA MET A 449 -6.75 -23.25 19.04
C MET A 449 -5.28 -23.61 18.82
N THR A 450 -4.67 -24.33 19.75
CA THR A 450 -3.28 -24.78 19.65
C THR A 450 -3.07 -25.70 18.46
N GLU A 451 -3.97 -26.64 18.24
CA GLU A 451 -3.96 -27.57 17.12
C GLU A 451 -4.22 -26.86 15.78
N LEU A 452 -5.13 -25.87 15.75
CA LEU A 452 -5.42 -25.09 14.56
C LEU A 452 -4.19 -24.31 14.10
N VAL A 453 -3.48 -23.63 15.02
CA VAL A 453 -2.23 -22.91 14.72
C VAL A 453 -1.12 -23.86 14.26
N SER A 454 -0.99 -25.03 14.90
CA SER A 454 -0.04 -26.05 14.48
C SER A 454 -0.35 -26.59 13.08
N THR A 455 -1.62 -26.81 12.78
CA THR A 455 -2.15 -27.25 11.50
C THR A 455 -1.87 -26.23 10.39
N ALA A 456 -2.05 -24.94 10.67
CA ALA A 456 -1.74 -23.86 9.74
C ALA A 456 -0.26 -23.88 9.34
N ARG A 457 0.65 -24.07 10.29
CA ARG A 457 2.09 -24.16 10.01
C ARG A 457 2.45 -25.29 9.01
N ILE A 458 1.83 -26.46 9.17
CA ILE A 458 2.02 -27.60 8.27
C ILE A 458 1.28 -27.34 6.94
N GLY A 459 0.12 -26.70 6.99
CA GLY A 459 -0.76 -26.43 5.87
C GLY A 459 -0.22 -25.45 4.82
N ARG A 460 0.88 -24.74 5.11
CA ARG A 460 1.46 -23.73 4.22
C ARG A 460 1.71 -24.26 2.80
N SER A 461 2.46 -25.34 2.66
CA SER A 461 2.73 -25.97 1.35
C SER A 461 1.51 -26.71 0.77
N LEU A 462 0.55 -27.05 1.63
CA LEU A 462 -0.68 -27.74 1.26
C LEU A 462 -1.79 -26.79 0.78
N GLY A 463 -1.53 -25.48 0.73
CA GLY A 463 -2.50 -24.47 0.30
C GLY A 463 -3.60 -24.19 1.33
N VAL A 464 -3.28 -24.25 2.62
CA VAL A 464 -4.20 -23.88 3.70
C VAL A 464 -3.80 -22.55 4.30
N HIS A 465 -4.75 -21.62 4.36
CA HIS A 465 -4.57 -20.25 4.82
C HIS A 465 -5.43 -20.04 6.07
N LEU A 466 -4.85 -19.41 7.10
CA LEU A 466 -5.55 -19.12 8.35
C LEU A 466 -5.65 -17.60 8.54
N ILE A 467 -6.86 -17.10 8.70
CA ILE A 467 -7.17 -15.71 9.04
C ILE A 467 -7.85 -15.71 10.39
N LEU A 468 -7.19 -15.14 11.39
CA LEU A 468 -7.68 -15.04 12.76
C LEU A 468 -8.11 -13.59 13.02
N ALA A 469 -9.39 -13.37 13.29
CA ALA A 469 -9.89 -12.07 13.64
C ALA A 469 -10.31 -11.99 15.12
N THR A 470 -10.10 -10.82 15.75
CA THR A 470 -10.49 -10.58 17.15
C THR A 470 -10.84 -9.13 17.41
N GLN A 471 -11.74 -8.90 18.35
CA GLN A 471 -12.07 -7.57 18.86
C GLN A 471 -11.11 -7.11 19.97
N LYS A 472 -10.51 -8.05 20.69
CA LYS A 472 -9.61 -7.79 21.81
C LYS A 472 -8.30 -8.57 21.64
N PRO A 473 -7.27 -7.95 21.07
CA PRO A 473 -5.98 -8.62 20.84
C PRO A 473 -5.18 -8.85 22.10
N SER A 474 -5.30 -7.93 23.11
CA SER A 474 -4.51 -8.00 24.35
C SER A 474 -4.71 -9.29 25.13
N GLY A 475 -3.61 -9.98 25.42
CA GLY A 475 -3.58 -11.27 26.14
C GLY A 475 -4.06 -12.47 25.33
N VAL A 476 -4.51 -12.27 24.09
CA VAL A 476 -5.00 -13.34 23.21
C VAL A 476 -3.96 -13.68 22.14
N VAL A 477 -3.34 -12.67 21.55
CA VAL A 477 -2.26 -12.85 20.59
C VAL A 477 -0.96 -13.15 21.35
N ASN A 478 -0.41 -14.34 21.16
CA ASN A 478 0.88 -14.71 21.70
C ASN A 478 1.96 -14.66 20.60
N ASP A 479 3.23 -14.74 20.99
CA ASP A 479 4.37 -14.67 20.05
C ASP A 479 4.29 -15.72 18.95
N GLN A 480 3.73 -16.91 19.24
CA GLN A 480 3.58 -17.98 18.27
C GLN A 480 2.53 -17.63 17.20
N ILE A 481 1.39 -17.08 17.59
CA ILE A 481 0.34 -16.63 16.68
C ILE A 481 0.87 -15.44 15.86
N TRP A 482 1.50 -14.46 16.53
CA TRP A 482 2.03 -13.28 15.88
C TRP A 482 3.10 -13.61 14.84
N SER A 483 4.06 -14.48 15.17
CA SER A 483 5.18 -14.84 14.28
C SER A 483 4.73 -15.69 13.08
N ASN A 484 3.69 -16.50 13.23
CA ASN A 484 3.13 -17.27 12.12
C ASN A 484 2.23 -16.45 11.18
N SER A 485 1.78 -15.28 11.64
CA SER A 485 0.89 -14.38 10.88
C SER A 485 1.72 -13.30 10.18
N ARG A 486 1.97 -13.48 8.88
CA ARG A 486 2.83 -12.57 8.13
C ARG A 486 2.15 -11.23 7.85
N PHE A 487 0.85 -11.22 7.52
CA PHE A 487 0.09 -9.98 7.42
C PHE A 487 -0.72 -9.71 8.69
N LYS A 488 -0.90 -8.45 9.01
CA LYS A 488 -1.74 -7.93 10.08
C LYS A 488 -2.59 -6.80 9.54
N LEU A 489 -3.88 -6.86 9.82
CA LEU A 489 -4.84 -5.80 9.56
C LEU A 489 -5.30 -5.25 10.90
N ALA A 490 -5.02 -3.99 11.16
CA ALA A 490 -5.48 -3.31 12.37
C ALA A 490 -6.46 -2.19 12.00
N LEU A 491 -7.74 -2.41 12.28
CA LEU A 491 -8.76 -1.38 12.27
C LEU A 491 -8.70 -0.60 13.60
N LYS A 492 -9.70 0.24 13.89
CA LYS A 492 -9.78 0.92 15.18
C LYS A 492 -9.77 -0.09 16.32
N VAL A 493 -8.83 0.08 17.25
CA VAL A 493 -8.72 -0.68 18.50
C VAL A 493 -9.01 0.20 19.71
N SER A 494 -9.17 -0.41 20.91
CA SER A 494 -9.59 0.30 22.11
C SER A 494 -8.53 1.27 22.62
N ASP A 495 -7.27 0.86 22.60
CA ASP A 495 -6.15 1.62 23.15
C ASP A 495 -4.82 1.33 22.42
N GLU A 496 -3.79 2.05 22.80
CA GLU A 496 -2.45 1.92 22.22
C GLU A 496 -1.80 0.54 22.51
N SER A 497 -2.16 -0.10 23.64
CA SER A 497 -1.64 -1.44 23.98
C SER A 497 -2.15 -2.47 23.01
N ASP A 498 -3.44 -2.44 22.69
CA ASP A 498 -4.06 -3.31 21.69
C ASP A 498 -3.44 -3.13 20.30
N SER A 499 -3.18 -1.86 19.93
CA SER A 499 -2.49 -1.54 18.67
C SER A 499 -1.06 -2.09 18.63
N ASN A 500 -0.30 -1.87 19.72
CA ASN A 500 1.07 -2.34 19.82
C ASN A 500 1.18 -3.87 19.81
N GLU A 501 0.16 -4.59 20.31
CA GLU A 501 0.15 -6.05 20.29
C GLU A 501 0.04 -6.61 18.86
N ILE A 502 -0.72 -5.96 17.99
CA ILE A 502 -0.94 -6.40 16.61
C ILE A 502 0.13 -5.87 15.64
N ILE A 503 0.28 -4.55 15.54
CA ILE A 503 1.11 -3.91 14.51
C ILE A 503 2.39 -3.28 15.07
N LYS A 504 2.67 -3.45 16.37
CA LYS A 504 3.85 -2.91 17.06
C LYS A 504 3.98 -1.38 17.00
N THR A 505 2.88 -0.67 16.74
CA THR A 505 2.77 0.79 16.77
C THR A 505 1.45 1.21 17.43
N PRO A 506 1.33 2.41 18.01
CA PRO A 506 0.08 2.88 18.64
C PRO A 506 -0.97 3.35 17.60
N ASP A 507 -0.68 3.34 16.31
CA ASP A 507 -1.39 4.08 15.27
C ASP A 507 -2.85 3.67 15.09
N ALA A 508 -3.18 2.39 15.26
CA ALA A 508 -4.54 1.90 15.08
C ALA A 508 -5.52 2.43 16.15
N ALA A 509 -5.01 2.84 17.33
CA ALA A 509 -5.84 3.47 18.36
C ALA A 509 -6.35 4.86 17.93
N SER A 510 -5.65 5.54 17.03
CA SER A 510 -6.01 6.88 16.55
C SER A 510 -6.98 6.88 15.36
N ILE A 511 -7.38 5.72 14.85
CA ILE A 511 -8.34 5.61 13.76
C ILE A 511 -9.72 6.09 14.24
N ILE A 512 -10.36 6.95 13.44
CA ILE A 512 -11.69 7.50 13.72
C ILE A 512 -12.73 6.87 12.81
N GLU A 513 -12.46 6.78 11.51
CA GLU A 513 -13.40 6.34 10.50
C GLU A 513 -13.60 4.82 10.53
N PRO A 514 -14.88 4.34 10.46
CA PRO A 514 -15.15 2.92 10.29
C PRO A 514 -14.58 2.36 8.98
N GLY A 515 -14.08 1.14 9.00
CA GLY A 515 -13.46 0.51 7.83
C GLY A 515 -12.06 1.03 7.48
N ARG A 516 -11.56 2.06 8.19
CA ARG A 516 -10.17 2.50 8.07
C ARG A 516 -9.25 1.47 8.73
N ALA A 517 -8.17 1.07 8.04
CA ALA A 517 -7.28 0.02 8.53
C ALA A 517 -5.82 0.25 8.15
N TYR A 518 -4.93 -0.20 9.00
CA TYR A 518 -3.52 -0.40 8.67
C TYR A 518 -3.29 -1.82 8.17
N LEU A 519 -2.65 -1.96 7.01
CA LEU A 519 -2.09 -3.22 6.53
C LEU A 519 -0.59 -3.24 6.84
N GLN A 520 -0.16 -4.19 7.67
CA GLN A 520 1.25 -4.47 7.92
C GLN A 520 1.60 -5.86 7.39
N VAL A 521 2.72 -5.98 6.68
CA VAL A 521 3.25 -7.26 6.20
C VAL A 521 4.71 -7.40 6.61
N GLY A 522 5.06 -8.58 7.11
CA GLY A 522 6.42 -8.85 7.60
C GLY A 522 6.81 -7.94 8.76
N ASN A 523 8.08 -7.56 8.83
CA ASN A 523 8.59 -6.58 9.77
C ASN A 523 8.57 -5.17 9.11
N ASN A 524 7.37 -4.64 8.88
CA ASN A 524 7.15 -3.36 8.19
C ASN A 524 7.63 -3.32 6.71
N GLU A 525 7.71 -4.45 6.04
CA GLU A 525 7.89 -4.48 4.59
C GLU A 525 6.76 -3.73 3.88
N ILE A 526 5.52 -3.84 4.39
CA ILE A 526 4.35 -3.04 4.05
C ILE A 526 3.78 -2.47 5.33
N TYR A 527 3.52 -1.16 5.34
CA TYR A 527 2.80 -0.49 6.41
C TYR A 527 1.97 0.64 5.78
N GLU A 528 0.70 0.36 5.52
CA GLU A 528 -0.16 1.21 4.71
C GLU A 528 -1.50 1.46 5.40
N LEU A 529 -1.93 2.74 5.45
CA LEU A 529 -3.26 3.13 5.90
C LEU A 529 -4.19 3.23 4.68
N PHE A 530 -5.37 2.62 4.76
CA PHE A 530 -6.33 2.61 3.67
C PHE A 530 -7.77 2.55 4.18
N GLN A 531 -8.75 2.79 3.32
CA GLN A 531 -10.16 2.57 3.55
C GLN A 531 -10.56 1.24 2.94
N SER A 532 -11.07 0.30 3.75
CA SER A 532 -11.59 -0.97 3.25
C SER A 532 -12.91 -0.78 2.48
N ALA A 533 -13.15 -1.68 1.55
CA ALA A 533 -14.44 -1.71 0.88
C ALA A 533 -15.55 -2.20 1.82
N TRP A 534 -16.76 -1.68 1.61
CA TRP A 534 -17.97 -2.03 2.32
C TRP A 534 -18.99 -2.68 1.38
N SER A 535 -19.32 -3.93 1.63
CA SER A 535 -20.24 -4.73 0.81
C SER A 535 -21.70 -4.67 1.28
N GLY A 536 -21.95 -4.08 2.44
CA GLY A 536 -23.31 -3.89 2.99
C GLY A 536 -24.08 -2.71 2.40
N ALA A 537 -23.52 -1.97 1.44
CA ALA A 537 -24.18 -0.86 0.75
C ALA A 537 -25.43 -1.36 -0.01
N GLN A 538 -26.43 -0.51 -0.14
CA GLN A 538 -27.64 -0.80 -0.91
C GLN A 538 -27.28 -0.95 -2.39
N TYR A 539 -27.67 -2.07 -3.00
CA TYR A 539 -27.53 -2.30 -4.43
C TYR A 539 -28.72 -1.70 -5.18
N ALA A 540 -28.49 -0.60 -5.89
CA ALA A 540 -29.48 0.04 -6.77
C ALA A 540 -28.94 0.04 -8.20
N PRO A 541 -29.28 -0.95 -9.05
CA PRO A 541 -28.96 -0.90 -10.47
C PRO A 541 -29.65 0.32 -11.09
N GLN A 542 -28.91 1.17 -11.78
CA GLN A 542 -29.45 2.39 -12.38
C GLN A 542 -30.46 2.01 -13.48
N THR A 543 -31.72 2.19 -13.19
CA THR A 543 -32.74 2.42 -14.21
C THR A 543 -32.40 3.76 -14.87
N GLU A 544 -32.29 3.78 -16.22
CA GLU A 544 -32.05 5.00 -16.99
C GLU A 544 -32.95 6.13 -16.48
N GLY A 545 -32.37 7.16 -15.87
CA GLY A 545 -33.13 8.35 -15.46
C GLY A 545 -32.95 8.81 -14.02
N VAL A 546 -32.06 8.24 -13.22
CA VAL A 546 -31.82 8.77 -11.87
C VAL A 546 -30.95 10.03 -11.97
N GLN A 547 -31.58 11.15 -11.68
CA GLN A 547 -30.91 12.43 -11.42
C GLN A 547 -29.83 12.22 -10.36
N GLU A 548 -28.64 12.81 -10.55
CA GLU A 548 -27.65 12.97 -9.49
C GLU A 548 -28.38 13.45 -8.24
N VAL A 549 -28.29 12.70 -7.15
CA VAL A 549 -28.80 13.15 -5.85
C VAL A 549 -27.93 14.34 -5.47
N VAL A 550 -28.42 15.52 -5.76
CA VAL A 550 -27.77 16.76 -5.34
C VAL A 550 -27.90 16.80 -3.81
N ASP A 551 -26.77 16.88 -3.12
CA ASP A 551 -26.74 17.06 -1.66
C ASP A 551 -27.34 18.44 -1.35
N GLU A 552 -28.62 18.50 -0.96
CA GLU A 552 -29.35 19.72 -0.65
C GLU A 552 -29.14 20.19 0.80
N ARG A 553 -28.25 19.57 1.55
CA ARG A 553 -27.92 20.00 2.91
C ARG A 553 -27.30 21.38 2.90
N ILE A 554 -27.80 22.28 3.73
CA ILE A 554 -27.27 23.61 3.90
C ILE A 554 -26.24 23.60 5.03
N TRP A 555 -25.04 24.04 4.69
CA TRP A 555 -23.94 24.13 5.63
C TRP A 555 -23.63 25.59 5.95
N LEU A 556 -23.54 25.90 7.24
CA LEU A 556 -23.03 27.18 7.71
C LEU A 556 -21.51 27.08 7.84
N ILE A 557 -20.79 28.09 7.35
CA ILE A 557 -19.35 28.25 7.60
C ILE A 557 -19.21 29.24 8.76
N ASN A 558 -18.66 28.80 9.90
CA ASN A 558 -18.40 29.68 11.03
C ASN A 558 -17.15 30.54 10.80
N ASP A 559 -16.92 31.52 11.69
CA ASP A 559 -15.79 32.46 11.59
C ASP A 559 -14.41 31.79 11.64
N LEU A 560 -14.33 30.52 12.05
CA LEU A 560 -13.12 29.69 12.06
C LEU A 560 -12.95 28.84 10.79
N GLY A 561 -13.88 28.96 9.82
CA GLY A 561 -13.88 28.19 8.58
C GLY A 561 -14.33 26.73 8.76
N GLN A 562 -15.00 26.40 9.87
CA GLN A 562 -15.58 25.07 10.11
C GLN A 562 -17.00 25.01 9.54
N TYR A 563 -17.37 23.82 9.04
CA TYR A 563 -18.71 23.57 8.51
C TYR A 563 -19.63 23.06 9.63
N GLU A 564 -20.73 23.77 9.85
CA GLU A 564 -21.83 23.34 10.74
C GLU A 564 -23.06 23.05 9.89
N LEU A 565 -23.68 21.89 10.10
CA LEU A 565 -24.92 21.52 9.40
C LEU A 565 -26.07 22.38 9.90
N LEU A 566 -26.64 23.22 9.03
CA LEU A 566 -27.74 24.14 9.37
C LEU A 566 -29.12 23.51 9.18
N SER A 567 -29.26 22.56 8.26
CA SER A 567 -30.53 21.91 7.97
C SER A 567 -30.36 20.40 7.84
N ASP A 568 -31.37 19.65 8.23
CA ASP A 568 -31.48 18.23 7.93
C ASP A 568 -31.56 18.01 6.40
N ASP A 569 -31.25 16.80 5.98
CA ASP A 569 -31.33 16.40 4.58
C ASP A 569 -32.77 16.47 4.09
N LEU A 570 -33.09 17.51 3.30
CA LEU A 570 -34.43 17.76 2.75
C LEU A 570 -34.79 16.79 1.62
N SER A 571 -33.86 15.97 1.16
CA SER A 571 -34.13 14.95 0.13
C SER A 571 -34.82 13.70 0.69
N LYS A 572 -34.91 13.57 2.03
CA LYS A 572 -35.70 12.51 2.67
C LYS A 572 -37.18 12.91 2.71
N ASP A 573 -37.89 12.64 1.64
CA ASP A 573 -39.36 12.69 1.64
C ASP A 573 -39.89 11.70 2.69
N GLU A 574 -40.51 12.21 3.76
CA GLU A 574 -41.18 11.41 4.81
C GLU A 574 -42.36 10.55 4.28
N ASN A 575 -42.65 10.63 2.99
CA ASN A 575 -43.78 9.94 2.33
C ASN A 575 -43.36 8.73 1.49
N TYR A 576 -42.12 8.27 1.54
CA TYR A 576 -41.81 6.95 1.01
C TYR A 576 -42.35 5.92 2.02
N THR A 577 -43.63 5.54 1.85
CA THR A 577 -44.14 4.28 2.41
C THR A 577 -43.24 3.19 1.82
N ALA A 578 -42.31 2.71 2.62
CA ALA A 578 -41.53 1.54 2.31
C ALA A 578 -42.48 0.37 2.09
N ASP A 579 -42.80 0.09 0.83
CA ASP A 579 -43.10 -1.28 0.45
C ASP A 579 -41.90 -2.11 0.95
N GLN A 580 -42.19 -3.12 1.77
CA GLN A 580 -41.23 -4.06 2.33
C GLN A 580 -40.66 -4.95 1.20
N THR A 581 -39.95 -4.35 0.26
CA THR A 581 -38.95 -5.04 -0.57
C THR A 581 -37.68 -5.09 0.27
N GLU A 582 -37.26 -6.30 0.68
CA GLU A 582 -36.00 -6.52 1.34
C GLU A 582 -34.93 -5.74 0.57
N GLU A 583 -34.28 -4.77 1.22
CA GLU A 583 -33.23 -3.95 0.60
C GLU A 583 -32.07 -4.88 0.21
N ILE A 584 -31.89 -5.06 -1.10
CA ILE A 584 -30.82 -5.91 -1.63
C ILE A 584 -29.48 -5.19 -1.42
N THR A 585 -28.58 -5.79 -0.67
CA THR A 585 -27.22 -5.26 -0.48
C THR A 585 -26.31 -5.65 -1.65
N GLU A 586 -25.21 -4.88 -1.86
CA GLU A 586 -24.19 -5.25 -2.84
C GLU A 586 -23.64 -6.67 -2.59
N LEU A 587 -23.46 -7.06 -1.32
CA LEU A 587 -23.06 -8.42 -0.93
C LEU A 587 -24.03 -9.46 -1.49
N SER A 588 -25.33 -9.33 -1.21
CA SER A 588 -26.32 -10.30 -1.66
C SER A 588 -26.45 -10.34 -3.19
N ALA A 589 -26.36 -9.18 -3.85
CA ALA A 589 -26.38 -9.08 -5.30
C ALA A 589 -25.18 -9.79 -5.95
N VAL A 590 -23.96 -9.57 -5.43
CA VAL A 590 -22.72 -10.20 -5.92
C VAL A 590 -22.74 -11.71 -5.66
N VAL A 591 -23.14 -12.17 -4.47
CA VAL A 591 -23.28 -13.60 -4.15
C VAL A 591 -24.26 -14.29 -5.11
N ASN A 592 -25.43 -13.69 -5.34
CA ASN A 592 -26.42 -14.21 -6.28
C ASN A 592 -25.90 -14.24 -7.74
N TYR A 593 -25.16 -13.22 -8.14
CA TYR A 593 -24.53 -13.18 -9.46
C TYR A 593 -23.51 -14.29 -9.64
N ILE A 594 -22.58 -14.47 -8.67
CA ILE A 594 -21.59 -15.54 -8.67
C ILE A 594 -22.27 -16.92 -8.71
N ALA A 595 -23.34 -17.13 -7.92
CA ALA A 595 -24.10 -18.36 -7.93
C ALA A 595 -24.78 -18.65 -9.28
N ARG A 596 -25.22 -17.62 -10.01
CA ARG A 596 -25.73 -17.76 -11.39
C ARG A 596 -24.61 -18.13 -12.36
N VAL A 597 -23.49 -17.41 -12.29
CA VAL A 597 -22.32 -17.67 -13.18
C VAL A 597 -21.78 -19.09 -12.99
N SER A 598 -21.71 -19.57 -11.75
CA SER A 598 -21.21 -20.93 -11.46
C SER A 598 -22.05 -22.05 -12.10
N LYS A 599 -23.33 -21.80 -12.39
CA LYS A 599 -24.20 -22.74 -13.11
C LYS A 599 -24.03 -22.70 -14.62
N THR A 600 -23.47 -21.62 -15.17
CA THR A 600 -23.27 -21.45 -16.62
C THR A 600 -21.87 -21.88 -17.09
N VAL A 601 -20.88 -21.86 -16.19
CA VAL A 601 -19.51 -22.28 -16.46
C VAL A 601 -19.36 -23.75 -16.09
N PRO A 602 -18.74 -24.60 -16.93
CA PRO A 602 -18.48 -26.00 -16.59
C PRO A 602 -17.40 -26.07 -15.51
N LEU A 603 -17.82 -26.27 -14.27
CA LEU A 603 -16.96 -26.36 -13.09
C LEU A 603 -16.97 -27.80 -12.53
N ASN A 604 -15.80 -28.28 -12.14
CA ASN A 604 -15.64 -29.49 -11.38
C ASN A 604 -15.49 -29.10 -9.90
N LEU A 605 -16.60 -29.11 -9.15
CA LEU A 605 -16.58 -28.62 -7.77
C LEU A 605 -15.72 -29.53 -6.86
N PRO A 606 -14.94 -28.95 -5.94
CA PRO A 606 -14.13 -29.70 -4.99
C PRO A 606 -14.99 -30.45 -3.97
N ASP A 607 -14.42 -31.51 -3.39
CA ASP A 607 -15.06 -32.19 -2.27
C ASP A 607 -15.14 -31.27 -1.03
N LYS A 608 -16.28 -31.27 -0.33
CA LYS A 608 -16.44 -30.51 0.90
C LYS A 608 -15.73 -31.23 2.06
N PRO A 609 -14.76 -30.61 2.74
CA PRO A 609 -14.06 -31.20 3.88
C PRO A 609 -14.93 -31.28 5.14
N TRP A 610 -16.00 -30.46 5.20
CA TRP A 610 -16.96 -30.42 6.28
C TRP A 610 -18.32 -30.89 5.80
N LEU A 611 -18.81 -31.97 6.38
CA LEU A 611 -20.14 -32.50 6.10
C LEU A 611 -21.10 -32.05 7.21
N GLU A 612 -22.32 -31.69 6.83
CA GLU A 612 -23.38 -31.39 7.78
C GLU A 612 -23.71 -32.61 8.65
N PRO A 613 -24.20 -32.42 9.90
CA PRO A 613 -24.68 -33.52 10.71
C PRO A 613 -25.78 -34.28 9.98
N LEU A 614 -25.77 -35.61 10.09
CA LEU A 614 -26.89 -36.40 9.58
C LEU A 614 -28.18 -35.99 10.31
N GLU A 615 -29.25 -35.78 9.55
CA GLU A 615 -30.56 -35.53 10.14
C GLU A 615 -30.98 -36.70 11.02
N LEU A 616 -31.56 -36.38 12.20
CA LEU A 616 -32.01 -37.37 13.19
C LEU A 616 -32.97 -38.42 12.61
N SER A 617 -33.73 -38.10 11.56
CA SER A 617 -34.61 -38.99 10.82
C SER A 617 -33.90 -40.20 10.23
N LEU A 618 -32.66 -40.07 9.79
CA LEU A 618 -31.86 -41.16 9.24
C LEU A 618 -31.28 -42.08 10.32
N ILE A 619 -30.99 -41.56 11.51
CA ILE A 619 -30.54 -42.32 12.66
C ILE A 619 -31.67 -43.23 13.16
N HIS A 620 -32.91 -42.75 13.20
CA HIS A 620 -34.09 -43.53 13.62
C HIS A 620 -34.49 -44.64 12.63
N ILE A 621 -34.10 -44.50 11.36
CA ILE A 621 -34.40 -45.54 10.33
C ILE A 621 -33.39 -46.69 10.39
N SER A 622 -32.16 -46.46 10.82
CA SER A 622 -31.11 -47.49 10.84
C SER A 622 -31.00 -48.30 12.16
N GLU A 623 -31.47 -47.77 13.28
CA GLU A 623 -31.37 -48.41 14.58
C GLU A 623 -32.49 -49.42 14.95
N PRO A 624 -33.79 -49.26 14.53
CA PRO A 624 -34.84 -50.19 14.95
C PRO A 624 -34.69 -51.62 14.42
N THR A 625 -33.89 -51.80 13.36
CA THR A 625 -33.71 -53.11 12.72
C THR A 625 -32.66 -53.98 13.40
N ARG A 626 -31.81 -53.40 14.27
CA ARG A 626 -30.78 -54.18 15.00
C ARG A 626 -31.18 -54.65 16.39
N LEU A 627 -32.20 -54.05 17.00
CA LEU A 627 -32.69 -54.41 18.34
C LEU A 627 -33.78 -55.51 18.36
N GLY A 628 -34.21 -55.97 17.19
CA GLY A 628 -35.23 -57.03 17.09
C GLY A 628 -34.69 -58.44 16.81
N MET A 629 -33.36 -58.64 16.87
CA MET A 629 -32.71 -59.96 16.67
C MET A 629 -31.74 -60.30 17.79
N ILE A 630 -32.17 -60.23 19.05
CA ILE A 630 -31.57 -60.93 20.16
C ILE A 630 -32.68 -61.63 20.93
#